data_bcb9ade5b562017097bf510ae0b49989
#
_entry.id   bcb9ade5b562017097bf510ae0b49989
#
_cell.length_a   1.000
_cell.length_b   1.000
_cell.length_c   1.000
_cell.angle_alpha   90.00
_cell.angle_beta   90.00
_cell.angle_gamma   90.00
#
_symmetry.space_group_name_H-M   'P 1'
#
loop_
_entity.id
_entity.type
_entity.pdbx_description
1 polymer ?
#
loop_
_entity_poly.entity_id
_entity_poly.type
_entity_poly.pdbx_seq_one_letter_code
_entity_poly.pdbx_strand_id
1 'polypeptide(L)'
;MNEVMKTTTKKMVKEDEIFASCTFASLGLHTTLCDELRDKMGFEVPTLVQAQAIPAILSGRHVLVNAATGTGKTVAYLVPIIHHLQKSDRRIQRADGTFSLVLVPTRELCMQVYETLQKLLHRYHWIVPGYITGGESRSKEKARLRKGISILVATPGRLLDHLKNTSSFLYSNLHWIVFDEADRIFELGCGKEVEEILDHLGSGKNIVNKDNGTSSFEFPQQNLLFSATLNEKVICFAKISLENPIMIGLDGGNNALEFQPSEHGRFLGHDINDEAQPTRKEKKLIADYKIPTQLVQSYVQAPCASRLAVLFSVLKYLFERDCFEKTLVLFSTCDAVDFHYSLFGGFKFSSSESEPRSEHLFLNCKIFRLHGSMKPEDRRTTFQAFKSEKLALLLSTDIAARGLDFPNVRCIIQYDPPGEAIEYVHRVGRTARLGERGDSLLFLQPTEIDYLQDLRNHGVSLTEYPLVKVLDSFPARGRKHFVEKFVSLESHSWIMFLQRAVESFIAAEPGMMKLAQKAFCSWVRAYTAHRGELKRIFVVKKLHLGHVAKSFALKQQPSVVGKSFKKQEKKRKRYPKQDVSSSKKRNL
;
A
#
# COMPACT_ATOMS: atom_id res chain seq x y z
N MET A 1 8.92 -23.60 -40.98
CA MET A 1 7.95 -22.95 -40.12
C MET A 1 8.25 -23.21 -38.62
N ASN A 2 9.52 -23.47 -38.28
CA ASN A 2 9.96 -23.92 -36.94
C ASN A 2 11.13 -23.08 -36.36
N GLU A 3 11.37 -21.85 -36.82
CA GLU A 3 12.54 -21.06 -36.40
C GLU A 3 12.25 -19.69 -35.81
N VAL A 4 10.98 -19.28 -35.67
CA VAL A 4 10.64 -17.95 -35.13
C VAL A 4 10.18 -18.00 -33.64
N MET A 5 10.20 -19.20 -33.02
CA MET A 5 9.76 -19.37 -31.61
C MET A 5 10.90 -19.58 -30.60
N LYS A 6 12.15 -19.31 -30.96
CA LYS A 6 13.30 -19.55 -30.06
C LYS A 6 14.09 -18.32 -29.58
N THR A 7 13.60 -17.11 -29.71
CA THR A 7 14.33 -15.92 -29.25
C THR A 7 13.53 -15.00 -28.32
N THR A 8 12.79 -15.55 -27.39
CA THR A 8 12.52 -14.88 -26.11
C THR A 8 13.34 -15.58 -25.05
N THR A 9 14.64 -15.34 -25.08
CA THR A 9 15.57 -15.70 -24.01
C THR A 9 15.03 -15.13 -22.70
N LYS A 10 14.56 -16.04 -21.82
CA LYS A 10 14.42 -15.81 -20.39
C LYS A 10 15.69 -15.11 -19.90
N LYS A 11 15.66 -13.79 -19.73
CA LYS A 11 16.52 -13.16 -18.74
C LYS A 11 15.97 -13.63 -17.39
N MET A 12 16.45 -14.78 -16.91
CA MET A 12 16.42 -15.08 -15.49
C MET A 12 17.22 -13.95 -14.84
N VAL A 13 16.53 -13.06 -14.15
CA VAL A 13 17.19 -12.15 -13.23
C VAL A 13 17.92 -13.04 -12.26
N LYS A 14 19.23 -12.86 -12.12
CA LYS A 14 20.04 -13.69 -11.25
C LYS A 14 19.50 -13.48 -9.83
N GLU A 15 19.32 -14.56 -9.07
CA GLU A 15 18.98 -14.53 -7.63
C GLU A 15 19.94 -13.61 -6.85
N ASP A 16 21.15 -13.42 -7.36
CA ASP A 16 22.20 -12.53 -6.87
C ASP A 16 21.80 -11.04 -6.76
N GLU A 17 20.68 -10.59 -7.37
CA GLU A 17 20.25 -9.18 -7.28
C GLU A 17 19.36 -8.87 -6.08
N ILE A 18 18.89 -9.88 -5.33
CA ILE A 18 17.95 -9.70 -4.21
C ILE A 18 18.50 -10.20 -2.90
N PHE A 19 19.16 -11.36 -2.95
CA PHE A 19 19.77 -11.98 -1.79
C PHE A 19 21.27 -11.66 -1.73
N ALA A 20 21.76 -11.50 -0.50
CA ALA A 20 23.18 -11.28 -0.28
C ALA A 20 23.94 -12.61 -0.34
N SER A 21 25.21 -12.56 -0.72
CA SER A 21 26.10 -13.73 -0.72
C SER A 21 26.60 -14.14 0.68
N CYS A 22 26.05 -13.56 1.75
CA CYS A 22 26.41 -13.80 3.14
C CYS A 22 25.29 -14.56 3.89
N THR A 23 25.60 -15.02 5.08
CA THR A 23 24.64 -15.67 5.99
C THR A 23 24.24 -14.74 7.13
N PHE A 24 23.09 -14.98 7.79
CA PHE A 24 22.70 -14.23 8.98
C PHE A 24 23.73 -14.32 10.11
N ALA A 25 24.40 -15.46 10.24
CA ALA A 25 25.46 -15.63 11.24
C ALA A 25 26.67 -14.74 10.97
N SER A 26 27.05 -14.54 9.70
CA SER A 26 28.18 -13.65 9.35
C SER A 26 27.88 -12.15 9.59
N LEU A 27 26.59 -11.78 9.80
CA LEU A 27 26.19 -10.42 10.19
C LEU A 27 26.36 -10.17 11.71
N GLY A 28 26.91 -11.11 12.47
CA GLY A 28 27.15 -10.97 13.91
C GLY A 28 25.94 -11.31 14.77
N LEU A 29 24.92 -11.96 14.23
CA LEU A 29 23.73 -12.36 14.97
C LEU A 29 23.98 -13.61 15.83
N HIS A 30 23.26 -13.70 16.94
CA HIS A 30 23.32 -14.88 17.83
C HIS A 30 22.76 -16.12 17.13
N THR A 31 23.38 -17.28 17.32
CA THR A 31 23.07 -18.55 16.65
C THR A 31 21.58 -18.94 16.80
N THR A 32 21.03 -18.87 18.02
CA THR A 32 19.62 -19.17 18.29
C THR A 32 18.66 -18.30 17.45
N LEU A 33 19.00 -17.03 17.18
CA LEU A 33 18.19 -16.14 16.36
C LEU A 33 18.31 -16.51 14.87
N CYS A 34 19.49 -16.95 14.43
CA CYS A 34 19.68 -17.50 13.07
C CYS A 34 18.84 -18.77 12.86
N ASP A 35 18.77 -19.62 13.89
CA ASP A 35 17.92 -20.82 13.85
C ASP A 35 16.42 -20.47 13.77
N GLU A 36 15.94 -19.47 14.54
CA GLU A 36 14.54 -19.01 14.43
C GLU A 36 14.22 -18.45 13.02
N LEU A 37 15.16 -17.71 12.42
CA LEU A 37 15.00 -17.20 11.04
C LEU A 37 14.87 -18.34 10.03
N ARG A 38 15.68 -19.38 10.16
CA ARG A 38 15.62 -20.56 9.29
C ARG A 38 14.38 -21.42 9.58
N ASP A 39 14.18 -21.84 10.83
CA ASP A 39 13.21 -22.88 11.19
C ASP A 39 11.76 -22.36 11.23
N LYS A 40 11.55 -21.09 11.62
CA LYS A 40 10.21 -20.49 11.75
C LYS A 40 9.83 -19.55 10.62
N MET A 41 10.82 -18.93 9.98
CA MET A 41 10.56 -17.96 8.91
C MET A 41 10.92 -18.52 7.53
N GLY A 42 11.72 -19.59 7.43
CA GLY A 42 12.19 -20.17 6.17
C GLY A 42 13.24 -19.31 5.47
N PHE A 43 13.95 -18.45 6.21
CA PHE A 43 14.97 -17.56 5.66
C PHE A 43 16.37 -18.17 5.85
N GLU A 44 16.97 -18.60 4.75
CA GLU A 44 18.32 -19.20 4.75
C GLU A 44 19.40 -18.12 4.63
N VAL A 45 19.17 -17.14 3.75
CA VAL A 45 20.10 -16.05 3.46
C VAL A 45 19.40 -14.70 3.60
N PRO A 46 20.13 -13.64 4.02
CA PRO A 46 19.54 -12.30 4.09
C PRO A 46 19.32 -11.69 2.71
N THR A 47 18.34 -10.83 2.59
CA THR A 47 18.24 -9.93 1.44
C THR A 47 19.33 -8.87 1.48
N LEU A 48 19.62 -8.21 0.35
CA LEU A 48 20.59 -7.11 0.30
C LEU A 48 20.29 -6.01 1.31
N VAL A 49 19.00 -5.66 1.48
CA VAL A 49 18.56 -4.67 2.48
C VAL A 49 18.85 -5.14 3.90
N GLN A 50 18.58 -6.40 4.21
CA GLN A 50 18.88 -6.98 5.52
C GLN A 50 20.38 -7.04 5.79
N ALA A 51 21.18 -7.46 4.80
CA ALA A 51 22.62 -7.54 4.93
C ALA A 51 23.29 -6.19 5.21
N GLN A 52 22.72 -5.09 4.72
CA GLN A 52 23.20 -3.73 4.97
C GLN A 52 22.63 -3.14 6.27
N ALA A 53 21.32 -3.33 6.52
CA ALA A 53 20.65 -2.70 7.65
C ALA A 53 20.99 -3.35 9.00
N ILE A 54 21.10 -4.69 9.07
CA ILE A 54 21.36 -5.40 10.33
C ILE A 54 22.68 -4.93 10.97
N PRO A 55 23.84 -4.93 10.29
CA PRO A 55 25.09 -4.45 10.88
C PRO A 55 25.04 -2.96 11.25
N ALA A 56 24.37 -2.13 10.43
CA ALA A 56 24.21 -0.71 10.70
C ALA A 56 23.41 -0.45 11.98
N ILE A 57 22.33 -1.22 12.22
CA ILE A 57 21.54 -1.13 13.45
C ILE A 57 22.31 -1.68 14.64
N LEU A 58 23.03 -2.78 14.49
CA LEU A 58 23.88 -3.35 15.55
C LEU A 58 24.99 -2.39 16.01
N SER A 59 25.45 -1.47 15.13
CA SER A 59 26.45 -0.46 15.49
C SER A 59 25.89 0.69 16.34
N GLY A 60 24.60 0.72 16.67
CA GLY A 60 23.97 1.76 17.50
C GLY A 60 23.70 3.09 16.78
N ARG A 61 23.97 3.23 15.47
CA ARG A 61 23.76 4.46 14.70
C ARG A 61 22.33 4.57 14.20
N HIS A 62 21.84 5.79 14.06
CA HIS A 62 20.59 6.05 13.32
C HIS A 62 20.68 5.50 11.90
N VAL A 63 19.56 4.99 11.37
CA VAL A 63 19.52 4.39 10.03
C VAL A 63 18.33 4.91 9.25
N LEU A 64 18.58 5.29 7.99
CA LEU A 64 17.57 5.60 7.00
C LEU A 64 17.63 4.56 5.88
N VAL A 65 16.56 3.79 5.72
CA VAL A 65 16.45 2.76 4.68
C VAL A 65 15.44 3.16 3.63
N ASN A 66 15.90 3.34 2.39
CA ASN A 66 15.04 3.50 1.22
C ASN A 66 15.01 2.19 0.43
N ALA A 67 13.96 1.41 0.57
CA ALA A 67 13.85 0.11 -0.07
C ALA A 67 12.40 -0.22 -0.44
N ALA A 68 12.23 -0.87 -1.60
CA ALA A 68 10.91 -1.28 -2.09
C ALA A 68 10.14 -2.13 -1.05
N THR A 69 8.82 -2.16 -1.17
CA THR A 69 8.00 -3.08 -0.36
C THR A 69 8.35 -4.53 -0.71
N GLY A 70 8.31 -5.43 0.29
CA GLY A 70 8.61 -6.85 0.07
C GLY A 70 10.10 -7.21 0.07
N THR A 71 11.03 -6.29 0.37
CA THR A 71 12.47 -6.55 0.48
C THR A 71 12.91 -7.06 1.86
N GLY A 72 11.99 -7.37 2.76
CA GLY A 72 12.30 -7.91 4.09
C GLY A 72 12.63 -6.86 5.15
N LYS A 73 12.20 -5.59 4.99
CA LYS A 73 12.45 -4.48 5.93
C LYS A 73 12.06 -4.81 7.38
N THR A 74 10.94 -5.46 7.60
CA THR A 74 10.46 -5.82 8.94
C THR A 74 11.46 -6.67 9.72
N VAL A 75 12.04 -7.67 9.08
CA VAL A 75 13.07 -8.52 9.66
C VAL A 75 14.37 -7.74 9.86
N ALA A 76 14.70 -6.83 8.94
CA ALA A 76 15.92 -6.02 9.01
C ALA A 76 16.03 -5.18 10.29
N TYR A 77 14.90 -4.70 10.86
CA TYR A 77 14.93 -3.95 12.13
C TYR A 77 14.58 -4.82 13.35
N LEU A 78 13.70 -5.81 13.24
CA LEU A 78 13.33 -6.63 14.41
C LEU A 78 14.49 -7.50 14.91
N VAL A 79 15.24 -8.09 13.98
CA VAL A 79 16.32 -9.04 14.31
C VAL A 79 17.44 -8.40 15.12
N PRO A 80 18.05 -7.27 14.74
CA PRO A 80 19.08 -6.63 15.55
C PRO A 80 18.56 -6.13 16.90
N ILE A 81 17.32 -5.65 16.98
CA ILE A 81 16.68 -5.25 18.24
C ILE A 81 16.56 -6.47 19.17
N ILE A 82 16.07 -7.60 18.69
CA ILE A 82 15.97 -8.85 19.47
C ILE A 82 17.36 -9.33 19.89
N HIS A 83 18.35 -9.21 19.00
CA HIS A 83 19.73 -9.57 19.30
C HIS A 83 20.28 -8.78 20.50
N HIS A 84 20.09 -7.46 20.53
CA HIS A 84 20.52 -6.64 21.66
C HIS A 84 19.76 -6.95 22.94
N LEU A 85 18.43 -7.11 22.87
CA LEU A 85 17.60 -7.40 24.04
C LEU A 85 17.93 -8.77 24.67
N GLN A 86 18.32 -9.75 23.86
CA GLN A 86 18.69 -11.07 24.36
C GLN A 86 20.13 -11.11 24.90
N LYS A 87 21.02 -10.24 24.42
CA LYS A 87 22.42 -10.15 24.83
C LYS A 87 22.62 -9.33 26.12
N SER A 88 21.56 -8.67 26.61
CA SER A 88 21.62 -7.88 27.84
C SER A 88 22.11 -8.73 29.01
N ASP A 89 23.04 -8.20 29.82
CA ASP A 89 23.65 -8.88 30.98
C ASP A 89 22.60 -9.37 31.99
N ARG A 90 21.53 -8.62 32.15
CA ARG A 90 20.38 -8.99 32.96
C ARG A 90 19.20 -9.36 32.05
N ARG A 91 18.57 -10.49 32.31
CA ARG A 91 17.34 -10.90 31.63
C ARG A 91 16.25 -9.84 31.83
N ILE A 92 15.69 -9.37 30.72
CA ILE A 92 14.64 -8.35 30.71
C ILE A 92 13.38 -8.89 31.40
N GLN A 93 12.75 -8.04 32.20
CA GLN A 93 11.52 -8.33 32.91
C GLN A 93 10.38 -7.45 32.43
N ARG A 94 9.14 -7.86 32.66
CA ARG A 94 7.95 -7.06 32.31
C ARG A 94 7.91 -5.70 33.01
N ALA A 95 8.43 -5.64 34.23
CA ALA A 95 8.51 -4.42 35.02
C ALA A 95 9.46 -3.37 34.43
N ASP A 96 10.40 -3.77 33.58
CA ASP A 96 11.34 -2.85 32.93
C ASP A 96 10.63 -1.98 31.85
N GLY A 97 9.40 -2.33 31.46
CA GLY A 97 8.59 -1.57 30.49
C GLY A 97 9.02 -1.81 29.04
N THR A 98 8.90 -0.75 28.21
CA THR A 98 9.11 -0.83 26.76
C THR A 98 10.50 -0.35 26.37
N PHE A 99 11.22 -1.21 25.64
CA PHE A 99 12.56 -0.94 25.11
C PHE A 99 12.54 -0.54 23.65
N SER A 100 11.59 -1.07 22.87
CA SER A 100 11.44 -0.75 21.46
C SER A 100 10.00 -0.42 21.11
N LEU A 101 9.85 0.65 20.34
CA LEU A 101 8.60 1.14 19.80
C LEU A 101 8.66 1.09 18.27
N VAL A 102 7.72 0.38 17.65
CA VAL A 102 7.58 0.32 16.20
C VAL A 102 6.30 1.05 15.79
N LEU A 103 6.45 2.17 15.11
CA LEU A 103 5.36 2.96 14.56
C LEU A 103 5.05 2.53 13.13
N VAL A 104 3.78 2.21 12.89
CA VAL A 104 3.28 1.74 11.59
C VAL A 104 2.01 2.49 11.20
N PRO A 105 1.76 2.75 9.90
CA PRO A 105 0.64 3.58 9.45
C PRO A 105 -0.74 2.96 9.65
N THR A 106 -0.85 1.62 9.62
CA THR A 106 -2.14 0.92 9.58
C THR A 106 -2.25 -0.18 10.63
N ARG A 107 -3.49 -0.51 11.00
CA ARG A 107 -3.79 -1.60 11.95
C ARG A 107 -3.36 -2.94 11.41
N GLU A 108 -3.58 -3.13 10.14
CA GLU A 108 -3.28 -4.36 9.43
C GLU A 108 -1.76 -4.62 9.44
N LEU A 109 -0.95 -3.60 9.12
CA LEU A 109 0.51 -3.72 9.21
C LEU A 109 0.98 -3.94 10.66
N CYS A 110 0.33 -3.27 11.62
CA CYS A 110 0.63 -3.47 13.03
C CYS A 110 0.46 -4.94 13.44
N MET A 111 -0.60 -5.59 13.00
CA MET A 111 -0.84 -7.01 13.25
C MET A 111 0.19 -7.91 12.56
N GLN A 112 0.59 -7.59 11.33
CA GLN A 112 1.61 -8.37 10.61
C GLN A 112 2.98 -8.29 11.26
N VAL A 113 3.41 -7.07 11.64
CA VAL A 113 4.67 -6.89 12.38
C VAL A 113 4.61 -7.65 13.70
N TYR A 114 3.47 -7.60 14.40
CA TYR A 114 3.27 -8.35 15.64
C TYR A 114 3.34 -9.87 15.42
N GLU A 115 2.71 -10.40 14.37
CA GLU A 115 2.77 -11.83 14.02
C GLU A 115 4.21 -12.27 13.66
N THR A 116 4.95 -11.43 12.92
CA THR A 116 6.36 -11.67 12.62
C THR A 116 7.19 -11.68 13.92
N LEU A 117 6.95 -10.73 14.81
CA LEU A 117 7.62 -10.62 16.09
C LEU A 117 7.36 -11.85 16.98
N GLN A 118 6.12 -12.35 17.02
CA GLN A 118 5.78 -13.57 17.75
C GLN A 118 6.55 -14.80 17.24
N LYS A 119 6.75 -14.93 15.94
CA LYS A 119 7.53 -16.02 15.36
C LYS A 119 9.01 -15.91 15.74
N LEU A 120 9.61 -14.72 15.63
CA LEU A 120 11.00 -14.48 15.97
C LEU A 120 11.28 -14.64 17.47
N LEU A 121 10.30 -14.40 18.33
CA LEU A 121 10.41 -14.51 19.79
C LEU A 121 10.02 -15.89 20.33
N HIS A 122 9.82 -16.89 19.49
CA HIS A 122 9.35 -18.21 19.92
C HIS A 122 10.23 -18.85 21.01
N ARG A 123 11.55 -18.67 20.96
CA ARG A 123 12.50 -19.14 21.99
C ARG A 123 12.83 -18.09 23.06
N TYR A 124 12.35 -16.83 22.91
CA TYR A 124 12.68 -15.71 23.79
C TYR A 124 11.48 -15.25 24.62
N HIS A 125 10.90 -16.17 25.41
CA HIS A 125 9.64 -15.95 26.16
C HIS A 125 9.67 -14.78 27.15
N TRP A 126 10.84 -14.31 27.54
CA TRP A 126 11.00 -13.16 28.44
C TRP A 126 10.94 -11.81 27.73
N ILE A 127 11.14 -11.76 26.41
CA ILE A 127 10.92 -10.56 25.60
C ILE A 127 9.45 -10.55 25.18
N VAL A 128 8.69 -9.64 25.75
CA VAL A 128 7.24 -9.61 25.61
C VAL A 128 6.82 -8.73 24.45
N PRO A 129 6.26 -9.28 23.35
CA PRO A 129 5.71 -8.50 22.28
C PRO A 129 4.32 -7.98 22.64
N GLY A 130 3.97 -6.79 22.15
CA GLY A 130 2.63 -6.25 22.28
C GLY A 130 2.28 -5.31 21.15
N TYR A 131 0.98 -5.01 21.03
CA TYR A 131 0.49 -4.05 20.03
C TYR A 131 -0.64 -3.19 20.59
N ILE A 132 -0.77 -1.97 20.04
CA ILE A 132 -1.90 -1.07 20.27
C ILE A 132 -2.34 -0.45 18.94
N THR A 133 -3.66 -0.54 18.66
CA THR A 133 -4.22 -0.02 17.41
C THR A 133 -5.60 0.57 17.65
N GLY A 134 -5.99 1.56 16.84
CA GLY A 134 -7.35 2.06 16.88
C GLY A 134 -8.39 0.96 16.63
N GLY A 135 -9.57 1.05 17.26
CA GLY A 135 -10.68 0.12 17.05
C GLY A 135 -10.74 -1.04 18.05
N GLU A 136 -9.73 -1.26 18.86
CA GLU A 136 -9.78 -2.15 20.01
C GLU A 136 -10.22 -1.38 21.27
N SER A 137 -10.70 -2.13 22.27
CA SER A 137 -11.09 -1.56 23.57
C SER A 137 -9.86 -0.95 24.28
N ARG A 138 -9.93 0.34 24.59
CA ARG A 138 -8.92 1.07 25.37
C ARG A 138 -8.56 0.37 26.68
N SER A 139 -9.57 -0.17 27.37
CA SER A 139 -9.37 -0.89 28.64
C SER A 139 -8.51 -2.13 28.48
N LYS A 140 -8.67 -2.88 27.40
CA LYS A 140 -7.85 -4.06 27.09
C LYS A 140 -6.42 -3.66 26.79
N GLU A 141 -6.21 -2.61 25.98
CA GLU A 141 -4.88 -2.08 25.66
C GLU A 141 -4.17 -1.56 26.93
N LYS A 142 -4.87 -0.76 27.75
CA LYS A 142 -4.36 -0.28 29.05
C LYS A 142 -3.95 -1.43 29.97
N ALA A 143 -4.74 -2.52 30.01
CA ALA A 143 -4.38 -3.70 30.80
C ALA A 143 -3.11 -4.41 30.27
N ARG A 144 -2.90 -4.44 28.94
CA ARG A 144 -1.66 -4.99 28.35
C ARG A 144 -0.46 -4.11 28.67
N LEU A 145 -0.56 -2.79 28.49
CA LEU A 145 0.51 -1.85 28.81
C LEU A 145 0.91 -1.92 30.28
N ARG A 146 -0.07 -2.00 31.20
CA ARG A 146 0.20 -2.18 32.64
C ARG A 146 0.93 -3.48 32.98
N LYS A 147 0.69 -4.57 32.22
CA LYS A 147 1.40 -5.85 32.41
C LYS A 147 2.86 -5.81 31.95
N GLY A 148 3.26 -4.78 31.23
CA GLY A 148 4.58 -4.63 30.65
C GLY A 148 4.73 -5.32 29.28
N ILE A 149 5.24 -4.55 28.32
CA ILE A 149 5.53 -4.96 26.95
C ILE A 149 6.94 -4.50 26.62
N SER A 150 7.80 -5.41 26.18
CA SER A 150 9.21 -5.09 25.84
C SER A 150 9.36 -4.47 24.45
N ILE A 151 8.65 -5.02 23.45
CA ILE A 151 8.59 -4.49 22.08
C ILE A 151 7.14 -4.17 21.75
N LEU A 152 6.84 -2.90 21.56
CA LEU A 152 5.50 -2.39 21.29
C LEU A 152 5.36 -1.98 19.82
N VAL A 153 4.39 -2.54 19.13
CA VAL A 153 3.99 -2.11 17.78
C VAL A 153 2.73 -1.26 17.88
N ALA A 154 2.73 -0.07 17.27
CA ALA A 154 1.64 0.88 17.46
C ALA A 154 1.29 1.68 16.20
N THR A 155 0.02 2.09 16.10
CA THR A 155 -0.38 3.16 15.16
C THR A 155 -0.28 4.52 15.85
N PRO A 156 0.14 5.61 15.15
CA PRO A 156 0.46 6.90 15.77
C PRO A 156 -0.66 7.45 16.67
N GLY A 157 -1.86 7.64 16.15
CA GLY A 157 -2.95 8.23 16.93
C GLY A 157 -3.33 7.46 18.20
N ARG A 158 -3.21 6.10 18.20
CA ARG A 158 -3.51 5.30 19.39
C ARG A 158 -2.36 5.35 20.41
N LEU A 159 -1.13 5.39 19.93
CA LEU A 159 0.02 5.55 20.81
C LEU A 159 -0.04 6.91 21.53
N LEU A 160 -0.26 7.99 20.79
CA LEU A 160 -0.39 9.33 21.33
C LEU A 160 -1.49 9.41 22.42
N ASP A 161 -2.62 8.74 22.15
CA ASP A 161 -3.70 8.62 23.13
C ASP A 161 -3.26 7.95 24.43
N HIS A 162 -2.45 6.88 24.35
CA HIS A 162 -1.92 6.20 25.54
C HIS A 162 -0.80 6.98 26.23
N LEU A 163 0.07 7.66 25.49
CA LEU A 163 1.10 8.55 26.08
C LEU A 163 0.45 9.67 26.91
N LYS A 164 -0.63 10.28 26.41
CA LYS A 164 -1.35 11.36 27.11
C LYS A 164 -2.19 10.86 28.30
N ASN A 165 -2.76 9.65 28.23
CA ASN A 165 -3.87 9.26 29.11
C ASN A 165 -3.63 7.95 29.89
N THR A 166 -2.43 7.35 29.85
CA THR A 166 -2.16 6.06 30.51
C THR A 166 -0.87 6.13 31.30
N SER A 167 -0.96 6.57 32.54
CA SER A 167 0.19 6.70 33.47
C SER A 167 0.93 5.39 33.76
N SER A 168 0.27 4.25 33.56
CA SER A 168 0.86 2.91 33.72
C SER A 168 1.64 2.42 32.49
N PHE A 169 1.81 3.25 31.47
CA PHE A 169 2.65 2.94 30.33
C PHE A 169 4.08 3.34 30.64
N LEU A 170 4.93 2.32 30.88
CA LEU A 170 6.35 2.49 31.24
C LEU A 170 7.20 2.44 29.98
N TYR A 171 7.91 3.52 29.66
CA TYR A 171 8.80 3.66 28.51
C TYR A 171 10.14 4.35 28.86
N SER A 172 10.49 4.40 30.15
CA SER A 172 11.78 4.98 30.62
C SER A 172 13.00 4.30 30.00
N ASN A 173 12.89 3.02 29.68
CA ASN A 173 13.94 2.22 29.04
C ASN A 173 13.83 2.17 27.51
N LEU A 174 13.08 3.10 26.91
CA LEU A 174 12.92 3.14 25.46
C LEU A 174 14.25 3.48 24.78
N HIS A 175 14.72 2.56 23.94
CA HIS A 175 16.00 2.62 23.27
C HIS A 175 15.89 2.69 21.75
N TRP A 176 14.90 2.00 21.17
CA TRP A 176 14.66 1.99 19.73
C TRP A 176 13.30 2.57 19.37
N ILE A 177 13.29 3.53 18.43
CA ILE A 177 12.08 4.00 17.79
C ILE A 177 12.21 3.69 16.30
N VAL A 178 11.30 2.84 15.80
CA VAL A 178 11.24 2.44 14.40
C VAL A 178 10.03 3.10 13.74
N PHE A 179 10.25 3.74 12.60
CA PHE A 179 9.19 4.26 11.72
C PHE A 179 9.16 3.37 10.47
N ASP A 180 8.19 2.46 10.39
CA ASP A 180 8.02 1.59 9.21
C ASP A 180 6.94 2.13 8.29
N GLU A 181 7.17 2.08 6.98
CA GLU A 181 6.38 2.78 5.95
C GLU A 181 6.19 4.27 6.29
N ALA A 182 7.30 4.99 6.56
CA ALA A 182 7.27 6.39 7.00
C ALA A 182 6.57 7.30 5.97
N ASP A 183 6.82 7.13 4.67
CA ASP A 183 6.10 7.78 3.60
C ASP A 183 4.59 7.69 3.78
N ARG A 184 4.15 6.53 4.19
CA ARG A 184 2.74 6.23 4.41
C ARG A 184 2.16 6.88 5.66
N ILE A 185 2.93 6.94 6.75
CA ILE A 185 2.53 7.66 7.97
C ILE A 185 2.20 9.12 7.64
N PHE A 186 3.07 9.77 6.83
CA PHE A 186 2.89 11.17 6.45
C PHE A 186 1.79 11.39 5.39
N GLU A 187 1.59 10.46 4.45
CA GLU A 187 0.48 10.52 3.49
C GLU A 187 -0.89 10.41 4.14
N LEU A 188 -1.01 9.63 5.22
CA LEU A 188 -2.24 9.51 6.00
C LEU A 188 -2.50 10.72 6.90
N GLY A 189 -1.60 11.70 6.91
CA GLY A 189 -1.73 12.94 7.69
C GLY A 189 -1.36 12.78 9.15
N CYS A 190 -0.66 11.71 9.55
CA CYS A 190 -0.27 11.45 10.93
C CYS A 190 1.04 12.19 11.34
N GLY A 191 1.51 13.17 10.58
CA GLY A 191 2.74 13.89 10.87
C GLY A 191 2.72 14.58 12.23
N LYS A 192 1.64 15.30 12.54
CA LYS A 192 1.48 16.01 13.82
C LYS A 192 1.46 15.06 15.00
N GLU A 193 0.77 13.93 14.89
CA GLU A 193 0.75 12.91 15.94
C GLU A 193 2.14 12.31 16.18
N VAL A 194 2.94 12.15 15.14
CA VAL A 194 4.33 11.64 15.26
C VAL A 194 5.22 12.66 15.95
N GLU A 195 5.10 13.95 15.61
CA GLU A 195 5.82 15.04 16.29
C GLU A 195 5.47 15.09 17.77
N GLU A 196 4.18 15.10 18.13
CA GLU A 196 3.74 15.07 19.52
C GLU A 196 4.21 13.83 20.28
N ILE A 197 4.27 12.66 19.61
CA ILE A 197 4.83 11.43 20.20
C ILE A 197 6.30 11.63 20.56
N LEU A 198 7.11 12.18 19.63
CA LEU A 198 8.53 12.41 19.88
C LEU A 198 8.76 13.42 20.99
N ASP A 199 7.95 14.48 21.06
CA ASP A 199 7.99 15.47 22.15
C ASP A 199 7.70 14.84 23.51
N HIS A 200 6.68 13.98 23.60
CA HIS A 200 6.37 13.25 24.84
C HIS A 200 7.49 12.29 25.25
N LEU A 201 8.10 11.60 24.29
CA LEU A 201 9.20 10.65 24.55
C LEU A 201 10.49 11.37 24.94
N GLY A 202 10.76 12.55 24.34
CA GLY A 202 11.91 13.40 24.68
C GLY A 202 11.77 14.07 26.04
N SER A 203 10.61 14.60 26.37
CA SER A 203 10.33 15.28 27.65
C SER A 203 10.39 14.31 28.85
N GLY A 204 10.01 13.04 28.67
CA GLY A 204 10.06 12.04 29.73
C GLY A 204 11.47 11.67 30.19
N LYS A 205 12.48 11.84 29.33
CA LYS A 205 13.88 11.52 29.66
C LYS A 205 14.56 12.54 30.58
N ASN A 206 14.16 13.80 30.49
CA ASN A 206 14.73 14.87 31.33
C ASN A 206 14.39 14.74 32.83
N ILE A 207 13.37 13.93 33.16
CA ILE A 207 12.92 13.72 34.55
C ILE A 207 13.66 12.56 35.23
N VAL A 208 14.11 11.55 34.48
CA VAL A 208 14.65 10.29 35.05
C VAL A 208 16.18 10.24 35.07
N ASN A 209 16.88 11.02 34.24
CA ASN A 209 18.34 10.90 34.05
C ASN A 209 19.20 11.63 35.10
N LYS A 210 18.63 12.12 36.22
CA LYS A 210 19.46 12.77 37.26
C LYS A 210 19.98 11.86 38.39
N ASP A 211 19.39 10.68 38.58
CA ASP A 211 19.70 9.92 39.79
C ASP A 211 20.13 8.43 39.63
N ASN A 212 20.11 7.83 38.46
CA ASN A 212 20.54 6.45 38.30
C ASN A 212 21.32 6.21 37.00
N GLY A 213 22.64 6.21 37.11
CA GLY A 213 23.61 5.89 36.05
C GLY A 213 23.65 4.40 35.66
N THR A 214 22.56 3.85 35.14
CA THR A 214 22.54 2.50 34.56
C THR A 214 21.64 2.48 33.33
N SER A 215 22.14 3.03 32.21
CA SER A 215 21.61 2.58 30.91
C SER A 215 22.15 1.16 30.67
N SER A 216 21.27 0.18 30.56
CA SER A 216 21.62 -1.22 30.29
C SER A 216 22.21 -1.45 28.89
N PHE A 217 22.39 -0.41 28.09
CA PHE A 217 22.88 -0.46 26.72
C PHE A 217 24.02 0.53 26.49
N GLU A 218 25.02 0.10 25.74
CA GLU A 218 26.23 0.87 25.41
C GLU A 218 25.98 2.09 24.51
N PHE A 219 24.76 2.22 23.93
CA PHE A 219 24.44 3.22 22.91
C PHE A 219 23.31 4.16 23.33
N PRO A 220 23.29 5.42 22.84
CA PRO A 220 22.16 6.34 23.02
C PRO A 220 20.92 5.82 22.29
N GLN A 221 19.77 6.47 22.51
CA GLN A 221 18.53 6.11 21.80
C GLN A 221 18.73 6.15 20.29
N GLN A 222 18.28 5.10 19.62
CA GLN A 222 18.42 4.89 18.18
C GLN A 222 17.08 5.05 17.47
N ASN A 223 17.03 5.93 16.47
CA ASN A 223 15.88 6.08 15.59
C ASN A 223 16.17 5.39 14.26
N LEU A 224 15.21 4.58 13.79
CA LEU A 224 15.30 3.78 12.57
C LEU A 224 14.13 4.15 11.64
N LEU A 225 14.42 4.67 10.46
CA LEU A 225 13.43 5.09 9.51
C LEU A 225 13.46 4.20 8.26
N PHE A 226 12.34 3.53 7.98
CA PHE A 226 12.15 2.67 6.83
C PHE A 226 11.05 3.23 5.92
N SER A 227 11.36 3.42 4.65
CA SER A 227 10.42 3.94 3.66
C SER A 227 10.60 3.27 2.30
N ALA A 228 9.55 3.19 1.52
CA ALA A 228 9.62 2.76 0.13
C ALA A 228 9.96 3.92 -0.80
N THR A 229 9.65 5.14 -0.38
CA THR A 229 9.89 6.36 -1.14
C THR A 229 10.37 7.49 -0.23
N LEU A 230 11.19 8.39 -0.77
CA LEU A 230 11.68 9.57 -0.07
C LEU A 230 10.99 10.82 -0.63
N ASN A 231 9.76 11.07 -0.20
CA ASN A 231 9.10 12.34 -0.50
C ASN A 231 9.63 13.47 0.40
N GLU A 232 9.27 14.71 0.07
CA GLU A 232 9.72 15.90 0.81
C GLU A 232 9.45 15.81 2.31
N LYS A 233 8.28 15.30 2.71
CA LYS A 233 7.90 15.14 4.12
C LYS A 233 8.76 14.11 4.85
N VAL A 234 9.07 12.99 4.20
CA VAL A 234 9.97 11.97 4.77
C VAL A 234 11.37 12.51 4.93
N ILE A 235 11.89 13.26 3.94
CA ILE A 235 13.23 13.87 4.02
C ILE A 235 13.27 14.92 5.14
N CYS A 236 12.27 15.79 5.22
CA CYS A 236 12.17 16.78 6.29
C CYS A 236 12.15 16.10 7.66
N PHE A 237 11.32 15.09 7.84
CA PHE A 237 11.25 14.32 9.08
C PHE A 237 12.56 13.59 9.41
N ALA A 238 13.22 12.99 8.41
CA ALA A 238 14.51 12.33 8.59
C ALA A 238 15.58 13.31 9.10
N LYS A 239 15.64 14.53 8.53
CA LYS A 239 16.59 15.57 8.97
C LYS A 239 16.39 15.99 10.43
N ILE A 240 15.16 15.96 10.92
CA ILE A 240 14.82 16.35 12.28
C ILE A 240 15.01 15.18 13.26
N SER A 241 14.66 13.95 12.86
CA SER A 241 14.61 12.78 13.75
C SER A 241 15.86 11.91 13.77
N LEU A 242 16.76 12.08 12.78
CA LEU A 242 17.96 11.25 12.66
C LEU A 242 19.22 12.12 12.74
N GLU A 243 20.13 11.76 13.62
CA GLU A 243 21.44 12.38 13.72
C GLU A 243 22.48 11.51 13.00
N ASN A 244 23.17 12.07 12.00
CA ASN A 244 24.20 11.36 11.20
C ASN A 244 23.83 9.91 10.83
N PRO A 245 22.67 9.66 10.18
CA PRO A 245 22.21 8.31 9.91
C PRO A 245 23.08 7.58 8.87
N ILE A 246 23.16 6.25 9.01
CA ILE A 246 23.62 5.40 7.91
C ILE A 246 22.49 5.34 6.88
N MET A 247 22.77 5.70 5.65
CA MET A 247 21.81 5.68 4.54
C MET A 247 21.96 4.42 3.71
N ILE A 248 20.87 3.68 3.51
CA ILE A 248 20.84 2.40 2.80
C ILE A 248 19.84 2.48 1.65
N GLY A 249 20.23 1.92 0.50
CA GLY A 249 19.38 1.89 -0.70
C GLY A 249 19.35 3.21 -1.48
N LEU A 250 20.29 4.11 -1.25
CA LEU A 250 20.43 5.37 -1.98
C LEU A 250 21.59 5.26 -2.98
N ASP A 251 21.27 5.41 -4.28
CA ASP A 251 22.25 5.41 -5.34
C ASP A 251 22.96 6.79 -5.37
N GLY A 252 24.21 6.85 -4.98
CA GLY A 252 24.98 8.10 -5.06
C GLY A 252 25.89 8.44 -3.88
N GLY A 253 26.11 7.50 -2.96
CA GLY A 253 27.03 7.68 -1.84
C GLY A 253 26.44 8.46 -0.65
N ASN A 254 27.11 8.40 0.48
CA ASN A 254 26.69 8.95 1.79
C ASN A 254 26.44 10.48 1.83
N ASN A 255 26.63 11.20 0.72
CA ASN A 255 26.56 12.68 0.65
C ASN A 255 25.29 13.22 -0.02
N ALA A 256 24.26 12.39 -0.28
CA ALA A 256 23.08 12.84 -1.02
C ALA A 256 22.11 13.70 -0.17
N LEU A 257 22.12 13.52 1.15
CA LEU A 257 21.36 14.32 2.11
C LEU A 257 22.34 14.91 3.13
N GLU A 258 22.36 16.22 3.27
CA GLU A 258 23.11 16.90 4.31
C GLU A 258 22.28 16.92 5.59
N PHE A 259 22.73 16.16 6.59
CA PHE A 259 22.18 16.20 7.96
C PHE A 259 23.04 17.18 8.77
N GLN A 260 22.53 18.39 8.98
CA GLN A 260 23.16 19.32 9.91
C GLN A 260 22.73 18.95 11.33
N PRO A 261 23.65 19.01 12.33
CA PRO A 261 23.27 18.89 13.71
C PRO A 261 22.28 20.02 14.05
N SER A 262 21.07 19.70 14.42
CA SER A 262 20.13 20.70 14.90
C SER A 262 20.57 21.15 16.29
N GLU A 263 21.05 22.39 16.44
CA GLU A 263 21.44 22.97 17.73
C GLU A 263 20.29 23.07 18.75
N HIS A 264 19.05 22.81 18.33
CA HIS A 264 17.88 22.86 19.21
C HIS A 264 16.89 21.74 18.88
N GLY A 265 16.84 20.72 19.74
CA GLY A 265 15.81 19.66 19.72
C GLY A 265 14.42 20.17 20.11
N ARG A 266 13.87 21.14 19.40
CA ARG A 266 12.49 21.59 19.58
C ARG A 266 11.77 21.62 18.25
N PHE A 267 10.78 20.74 18.12
CA PHE A 267 9.78 20.74 17.05
C PHE A 267 8.85 21.96 17.06
N LEU A 268 8.98 22.87 18.04
CA LEU A 268 8.10 24.02 18.24
C LEU A 268 8.43 25.13 17.24
N GLY A 269 7.71 25.19 16.14
CA GLY A 269 7.56 26.41 15.35
C GLY A 269 7.82 26.35 13.84
N HIS A 270 8.24 25.23 13.29
CA HIS A 270 8.23 25.07 11.83
C HIS A 270 7.06 24.17 11.41
N ASP A 271 6.02 24.80 10.88
CA ASP A 271 5.02 24.06 10.11
C ASP A 271 5.77 23.28 9.01
N ILE A 272 5.50 21.97 8.90
CA ILE A 272 5.98 21.12 7.78
C ILE A 272 5.57 21.70 6.41
N ASN A 273 4.78 22.77 6.42
CA ASN A 273 4.33 23.54 5.27
C ASN A 273 5.21 24.78 4.95
N ASP A 274 6.23 25.11 5.76
CA ASP A 274 7.19 26.16 5.38
C ASP A 274 8.20 25.58 4.38
N GLU A 275 8.00 25.94 3.13
CA GLU A 275 8.68 25.52 1.91
C GLU A 275 10.16 25.95 1.88
N ALA A 276 11.03 25.22 2.57
CA ALA A 276 12.42 25.16 2.13
C ALA A 276 12.44 24.34 0.85
N GLN A 277 12.55 24.99 -0.32
CA GLN A 277 12.57 24.29 -1.60
C GLN A 277 13.67 23.21 -1.60
N PRO A 278 13.35 21.95 -1.95
CA PRO A 278 14.33 20.88 -1.96
C PRO A 278 15.47 21.20 -2.93
N THR A 279 16.70 20.88 -2.52
CA THR A 279 17.89 21.05 -3.34
C THR A 279 17.79 20.20 -4.63
N ARG A 280 18.61 20.54 -5.65
CA ARG A 280 18.62 19.80 -6.92
C ARG A 280 18.93 18.30 -6.73
N LYS A 281 19.75 17.94 -5.72
CA LYS A 281 20.08 16.56 -5.36
C LYS A 281 18.88 15.86 -4.70
N GLU A 282 18.17 16.54 -3.81
CA GLU A 282 16.96 16.04 -3.15
C GLU A 282 15.82 15.84 -4.16
N LYS A 283 15.65 16.78 -5.11
CA LYS A 283 14.68 16.62 -6.22
C LYS A 283 14.93 15.35 -7.03
N LYS A 284 16.19 14.95 -7.24
CA LYS A 284 16.53 13.70 -7.93
C LYS A 284 16.20 12.46 -7.08
N LEU A 285 16.43 12.51 -5.76
CA LEU A 285 16.08 11.42 -4.84
C LEU A 285 14.56 11.22 -4.71
N ILE A 286 13.82 12.33 -4.72
CA ILE A 286 12.34 12.32 -4.67
C ILE A 286 11.76 11.71 -5.94
N ALA A 287 12.42 11.83 -7.10
CA ALA A 287 11.92 11.36 -8.38
C ALA A 287 12.14 9.86 -8.64
N ASP A 288 13.06 9.19 -7.93
CA ASP A 288 13.44 7.80 -8.20
C ASP A 288 12.72 6.82 -7.27
N TYR A 289 11.63 6.22 -7.76
CA TYR A 289 10.91 5.17 -7.04
C TYR A 289 11.55 3.80 -7.23
N LYS A 290 11.78 3.08 -6.14
CA LYS A 290 12.32 1.71 -6.17
C LYS A 290 11.21 0.71 -6.49
N ILE A 291 11.24 0.15 -7.69
CA ILE A 291 10.30 -0.87 -8.18
C ILE A 291 11.04 -2.20 -8.30
N PRO A 292 10.43 -3.34 -7.89
CA PRO A 292 11.05 -4.66 -8.05
C PRO A 292 11.37 -4.96 -9.52
N THR A 293 12.59 -5.45 -9.80
CA THR A 293 13.05 -5.76 -11.17
C THR A 293 12.28 -6.91 -11.83
N GLN A 294 11.67 -7.80 -11.03
CA GLN A 294 10.87 -8.93 -11.50
C GLN A 294 9.41 -8.56 -11.83
N LEU A 295 9.04 -7.29 -11.66
CA LEU A 295 7.69 -6.82 -11.93
C LEU A 295 7.52 -6.51 -13.43
N VAL A 296 6.59 -7.19 -14.07
CA VAL A 296 6.13 -6.86 -15.42
C VAL A 296 4.98 -5.85 -15.31
N GLN A 297 5.19 -4.67 -15.88
CA GLN A 297 4.23 -3.58 -15.79
C GLN A 297 3.59 -3.31 -17.16
N SER A 298 2.27 -3.39 -17.21
CA SER A 298 1.51 -3.16 -18.44
C SER A 298 0.31 -2.25 -18.21
N TYR A 299 -0.18 -1.61 -19.27
CA TYR A 299 -1.43 -0.86 -19.25
C TYR A 299 -2.40 -1.37 -20.31
N VAL A 300 -3.69 -1.23 -20.03
CA VAL A 300 -4.79 -1.48 -20.97
C VAL A 300 -5.51 -0.18 -21.23
N GLN A 301 -5.60 0.21 -22.49
CA GLN A 301 -6.43 1.32 -22.91
C GLN A 301 -7.86 0.80 -23.20
N ALA A 302 -8.81 1.10 -22.31
CA ALA A 302 -10.19 0.65 -22.44
C ALA A 302 -11.15 1.84 -22.43
N PRO A 303 -11.97 2.04 -23.48
CA PRO A 303 -13.03 3.02 -23.47
C PRO A 303 -13.98 2.80 -22.29
N CYS A 304 -14.49 3.89 -21.71
CA CYS A 304 -15.27 3.84 -20.48
C CYS A 304 -16.44 2.86 -20.55
N ALA A 305 -17.16 2.82 -21.68
CA ALA A 305 -18.33 1.98 -21.87
C ALA A 305 -18.02 0.46 -21.85
N SER A 306 -16.82 0.06 -22.28
CA SER A 306 -16.41 -1.35 -22.38
C SER A 306 -15.49 -1.82 -21.24
N ARG A 307 -15.07 -0.93 -20.33
CA ARG A 307 -14.15 -1.25 -19.23
C ARG A 307 -14.55 -2.49 -18.44
N LEU A 308 -15.84 -2.63 -18.11
CA LEU A 308 -16.35 -3.76 -17.35
C LEU A 308 -16.19 -5.07 -18.12
N ALA A 309 -16.60 -5.11 -19.37
CA ALA A 309 -16.45 -6.31 -20.21
C ALA A 309 -14.98 -6.67 -20.46
N VAL A 310 -14.10 -5.66 -20.57
CA VAL A 310 -12.65 -5.87 -20.66
C VAL A 310 -12.11 -6.49 -19.36
N LEU A 311 -12.52 -6.00 -18.19
CA LEU A 311 -12.12 -6.57 -16.91
C LEU A 311 -12.53 -8.04 -16.78
N PHE A 312 -13.79 -8.35 -17.14
CA PHE A 312 -14.28 -9.73 -17.17
C PHE A 312 -13.43 -10.63 -18.09
N SER A 313 -13.11 -10.14 -19.30
CA SER A 313 -12.31 -10.88 -20.27
C SER A 313 -10.90 -11.13 -19.78
N VAL A 314 -10.25 -10.11 -19.23
CA VAL A 314 -8.91 -10.23 -18.66
C VAL A 314 -8.89 -11.22 -17.49
N LEU A 315 -9.82 -11.11 -16.54
CA LEU A 315 -9.89 -12.03 -15.40
C LEU A 315 -10.13 -13.47 -15.86
N LYS A 316 -11.06 -13.69 -16.81
CA LYS A 316 -11.32 -15.03 -17.36
C LYS A 316 -10.07 -15.61 -18.03
N TYR A 317 -9.36 -14.80 -18.80
CA TYR A 317 -8.12 -15.20 -19.45
C TYR A 317 -7.04 -15.61 -18.43
N LEU A 318 -6.82 -14.79 -17.40
CA LEU A 318 -5.81 -15.02 -16.36
C LEU A 318 -6.08 -16.32 -15.59
N PHE A 319 -7.33 -16.56 -15.19
CA PHE A 319 -7.68 -17.73 -14.38
C PHE A 319 -7.80 -19.03 -15.20
N GLU A 320 -8.20 -18.97 -16.47
CA GLU A 320 -8.43 -20.17 -17.28
C GLU A 320 -7.22 -20.57 -18.13
N ARG A 321 -6.39 -19.62 -18.58
CA ARG A 321 -5.28 -19.87 -19.51
C ARG A 321 -3.90 -19.67 -18.91
N ASP A 322 -3.71 -18.59 -18.18
CA ASP A 322 -2.42 -18.30 -17.55
C ASP A 322 -2.29 -18.97 -16.18
N CYS A 323 -3.36 -19.60 -15.67
CA CYS A 323 -3.41 -20.31 -14.39
C CYS A 323 -2.85 -19.49 -13.22
N PHE A 324 -3.17 -18.19 -13.18
CA PHE A 324 -2.74 -17.34 -12.08
C PHE A 324 -3.44 -17.75 -10.79
N GLU A 325 -2.63 -17.99 -9.77
CA GLU A 325 -3.13 -18.46 -8.47
C GLU A 325 -3.93 -17.39 -7.73
N LYS A 326 -3.36 -16.19 -7.56
CA LYS A 326 -4.00 -15.08 -6.86
C LYS A 326 -3.92 -13.80 -7.66
N THR A 327 -5.06 -13.14 -7.78
CA THR A 327 -5.17 -11.82 -8.43
C THR A 327 -5.81 -10.82 -7.47
N LEU A 328 -5.24 -9.61 -7.39
CA LEU A 328 -5.77 -8.47 -6.65
C LEU A 328 -6.29 -7.43 -7.63
N VAL A 329 -7.56 -7.01 -7.50
CA VAL A 329 -8.13 -5.91 -8.28
C VAL A 329 -8.41 -4.72 -7.37
N LEU A 330 -7.88 -3.55 -7.74
CA LEU A 330 -7.97 -2.33 -6.96
C LEU A 330 -8.97 -1.34 -7.57
N PHE A 331 -9.88 -0.88 -6.72
CA PHE A 331 -10.94 0.08 -7.02
C PHE A 331 -10.79 1.34 -6.16
N SER A 332 -11.30 2.46 -6.67
CA SER A 332 -11.26 3.74 -5.96
C SER A 332 -12.26 3.86 -4.80
N THR A 333 -13.33 3.05 -4.77
CA THR A 333 -14.41 3.19 -3.77
C THR A 333 -14.89 1.86 -3.19
N CYS A 334 -15.36 1.90 -1.94
CA CYS A 334 -15.93 0.72 -1.27
C CYS A 334 -17.19 0.21 -1.99
N ASP A 335 -18.06 1.14 -2.48
CA ASP A 335 -19.27 0.75 -3.21
C ASP A 335 -18.94 0.05 -4.54
N ALA A 336 -17.84 0.44 -5.21
CA ALA A 336 -17.37 -0.27 -6.42
C ALA A 336 -16.89 -1.69 -6.08
N VAL A 337 -16.18 -1.87 -4.97
CA VAL A 337 -15.77 -3.19 -4.49
C VAL A 337 -17.01 -4.07 -4.20
N ASP A 338 -17.99 -3.56 -3.47
CA ASP A 338 -19.22 -4.30 -3.14
C ASP A 338 -20.04 -4.69 -4.38
N PHE A 339 -20.15 -3.77 -5.33
CA PHE A 339 -20.80 -4.03 -6.61
C PHE A 339 -20.13 -5.15 -7.38
N HIS A 340 -18.81 -5.04 -7.63
CA HIS A 340 -18.08 -6.04 -8.40
C HIS A 340 -18.01 -7.40 -7.67
N TYR A 341 -17.90 -7.39 -6.34
CA TYR A 341 -17.97 -8.61 -5.55
C TYR A 341 -19.29 -9.36 -5.74
N SER A 342 -20.41 -8.66 -5.65
CA SER A 342 -21.73 -9.25 -5.86
C SER A 342 -21.93 -9.67 -7.32
N LEU A 343 -21.42 -8.88 -8.28
CA LEU A 343 -21.50 -9.17 -9.69
C LEU A 343 -20.73 -10.45 -10.06
N PHE A 344 -19.44 -10.53 -9.70
CA PHE A 344 -18.62 -11.69 -10.03
C PHE A 344 -19.08 -12.96 -9.29
N GLY A 345 -19.63 -12.82 -8.08
CA GLY A 345 -20.14 -13.95 -7.30
C GLY A 345 -21.50 -14.47 -7.78
N GLY A 346 -22.30 -13.64 -8.48
CA GLY A 346 -23.64 -14.00 -8.92
C GLY A 346 -23.79 -14.23 -10.43
N PHE A 347 -22.89 -13.66 -11.24
CA PHE A 347 -23.00 -13.75 -12.69
C PHE A 347 -22.63 -15.14 -13.18
N LYS A 348 -23.62 -15.82 -13.77
CA LYS A 348 -23.48 -17.14 -14.37
C LYS A 348 -23.41 -17.02 -15.89
N PHE A 349 -22.72 -17.94 -16.50
CA PHE A 349 -22.47 -17.93 -17.92
C PHE A 349 -22.67 -19.35 -18.49
N SER A 350 -23.45 -19.47 -19.57
CA SER A 350 -23.56 -20.70 -20.34
C SER A 350 -22.61 -20.66 -21.53
N SER A 351 -21.76 -21.67 -21.65
CA SER A 351 -20.77 -21.75 -22.73
C SER A 351 -21.36 -22.16 -24.09
N SER A 352 -22.55 -22.75 -24.14
CA SER A 352 -23.20 -23.18 -25.37
C SER A 352 -24.68 -22.78 -25.40
N GLU A 353 -25.15 -22.39 -26.60
CA GLU A 353 -26.59 -22.16 -26.85
C GLU A 353 -27.37 -23.51 -26.90
N SER A 354 -26.66 -24.62 -27.06
CA SER A 354 -27.22 -25.95 -27.25
C SER A 354 -27.48 -26.74 -25.95
N GLU A 355 -26.86 -26.31 -24.80
CA GLU A 355 -27.06 -26.97 -23.51
C GLU A 355 -27.47 -25.97 -22.43
N PRO A 356 -28.77 -25.70 -22.24
CA PRO A 356 -29.25 -24.71 -21.26
C PRO A 356 -29.13 -25.15 -19.79
N ARG A 357 -28.59 -26.35 -19.50
CA ARG A 357 -28.58 -26.93 -18.14
C ARG A 357 -27.28 -26.81 -17.36
N SER A 358 -26.18 -26.31 -17.94
CA SER A 358 -24.91 -26.13 -17.22
C SER A 358 -24.54 -24.65 -17.10
N GLU A 359 -25.27 -23.91 -16.28
CA GLU A 359 -24.87 -22.56 -15.88
C GLU A 359 -23.73 -22.66 -14.86
N HIS A 360 -22.54 -22.26 -15.27
CA HIS A 360 -21.38 -22.17 -14.37
C HIS A 360 -21.14 -20.71 -13.98
N LEU A 361 -20.54 -20.49 -12.80
CA LEU A 361 -20.01 -19.19 -12.44
C LEU A 361 -19.02 -18.74 -13.51
N PHE A 362 -19.05 -17.43 -13.84
CA PHE A 362 -18.19 -16.88 -14.89
C PHE A 362 -16.70 -17.05 -14.57
N LEU A 363 -16.31 -16.91 -13.29
CA LEU A 363 -14.95 -17.15 -12.79
C LEU A 363 -14.94 -18.39 -11.89
N ASN A 364 -14.07 -19.34 -12.20
CA ASN A 364 -13.88 -20.55 -11.40
C ASN A 364 -12.80 -20.32 -10.32
N CYS A 365 -13.01 -19.36 -9.44
CA CYS A 365 -12.12 -19.05 -8.32
C CYS A 365 -12.91 -18.55 -7.12
N LYS A 366 -12.31 -18.61 -5.92
CA LYS A 366 -12.90 -17.97 -4.73
C LYS A 366 -12.73 -16.46 -4.81
N ILE A 367 -13.81 -15.72 -4.57
CA ILE A 367 -13.85 -14.26 -4.66
C ILE A 367 -13.96 -13.68 -3.25
N PHE A 368 -13.09 -12.72 -2.95
CA PHE A 368 -13.02 -12.02 -1.68
C PHE A 368 -13.15 -10.51 -1.90
N ARG A 369 -13.60 -9.79 -0.87
CA ARG A 369 -13.64 -8.33 -0.87
C ARG A 369 -12.98 -7.78 0.40
N LEU A 370 -12.26 -6.65 0.26
CA LEU A 370 -11.58 -6.02 1.38
C LEU A 370 -11.61 -4.49 1.23
N HIS A 371 -12.30 -3.78 2.12
CA HIS A 371 -12.38 -2.32 2.08
C HIS A 371 -12.66 -1.71 3.47
N GLY A 372 -12.43 -0.40 3.60
CA GLY A 372 -12.47 0.32 4.87
C GLY A 372 -13.82 0.32 5.59
N SER A 373 -14.95 0.16 4.88
CA SER A 373 -16.30 0.13 5.48
C SER A 373 -16.66 -1.21 6.12
N MET A 374 -15.87 -2.26 5.93
CA MET A 374 -16.07 -3.56 6.58
C MET A 374 -15.70 -3.49 8.05
N LYS A 375 -16.36 -4.31 8.89
CA LYS A 375 -15.99 -4.47 10.30
C LYS A 375 -14.56 -5.02 10.41
N PRO A 376 -13.79 -4.62 11.42
CA PRO A 376 -12.41 -5.09 11.60
C PRO A 376 -12.26 -6.62 11.67
N GLU A 377 -13.22 -7.30 12.31
CA GLU A 377 -13.26 -8.76 12.41
C GLU A 377 -13.45 -9.42 11.03
N ASP A 378 -14.41 -8.90 10.24
CA ASP A 378 -14.69 -9.41 8.89
C ASP A 378 -13.48 -9.21 7.98
N ARG A 379 -12.77 -8.06 8.09
CA ARG A 379 -11.54 -7.80 7.33
C ARG A 379 -10.44 -8.81 7.66
N ARG A 380 -10.25 -9.09 8.96
CA ARG A 380 -9.27 -10.07 9.43
C ARG A 380 -9.59 -11.47 8.90
N THR A 381 -10.84 -11.90 9.05
CA THR A 381 -11.30 -13.21 8.58
C THR A 381 -11.14 -13.35 7.06
N THR A 382 -11.55 -12.34 6.30
CA THR A 382 -11.40 -12.30 4.85
C THR A 382 -9.91 -12.37 4.44
N PHE A 383 -9.05 -11.61 5.09
CA PHE A 383 -7.63 -11.61 4.81
C PHE A 383 -6.99 -12.98 5.07
N GLN A 384 -7.31 -13.61 6.21
CA GLN A 384 -6.81 -14.94 6.54
C GLN A 384 -7.32 -16.01 5.56
N ALA A 385 -8.60 -15.95 5.21
CA ALA A 385 -9.19 -16.85 4.21
C ALA A 385 -8.54 -16.68 2.83
N PHE A 386 -8.32 -15.44 2.37
CA PHE A 386 -7.59 -15.18 1.12
C PHE A 386 -6.15 -15.70 1.19
N LYS A 387 -5.49 -15.55 2.34
CA LYS A 387 -4.11 -16.02 2.54
C LYS A 387 -3.99 -17.55 2.39
N SER A 388 -4.97 -18.30 2.89
CA SER A 388 -4.97 -19.77 2.85
C SER A 388 -5.35 -20.37 1.50
N GLU A 389 -6.05 -19.63 0.63
CA GLU A 389 -6.45 -20.12 -0.69
C GLU A 389 -5.29 -20.14 -1.67
N LYS A 390 -5.33 -21.08 -2.63
CA LYS A 390 -4.40 -21.13 -3.74
C LYS A 390 -4.90 -20.31 -4.93
N LEU A 391 -6.17 -20.48 -5.30
CA LEU A 391 -6.80 -19.84 -6.45
C LEU A 391 -7.85 -18.84 -5.96
N ALA A 392 -7.57 -17.54 -6.04
CA ALA A 392 -8.42 -16.53 -5.45
C ALA A 392 -8.36 -15.17 -6.15
N LEU A 393 -9.50 -14.49 -6.19
CA LEU A 393 -9.65 -13.10 -6.61
C LEU A 393 -9.98 -12.24 -5.39
N LEU A 394 -9.16 -11.23 -5.12
CA LEU A 394 -9.43 -10.24 -4.09
C LEU A 394 -9.79 -8.89 -4.73
N LEU A 395 -10.94 -8.37 -4.40
CA LEU A 395 -11.39 -7.03 -4.78
C LEU A 395 -11.19 -6.09 -3.61
N SER A 396 -10.43 -5.02 -3.78
CA SER A 396 -10.05 -4.16 -2.65
C SER A 396 -9.99 -2.67 -3.02
N THR A 397 -9.98 -1.83 -2.00
CA THR A 397 -9.58 -0.42 -2.12
C THR A 397 -8.15 -0.25 -1.59
N ASP A 398 -7.49 0.85 -1.96
CA ASP A 398 -6.13 1.16 -1.52
C ASP A 398 -5.94 1.06 -0.01
N ILE A 399 -6.87 1.63 0.76
CA ILE A 399 -6.77 1.69 2.24
C ILE A 399 -6.67 0.29 2.84
N ALA A 400 -7.40 -0.67 2.28
CA ALA A 400 -7.41 -2.03 2.80
C ALA A 400 -6.25 -2.89 2.25
N ALA A 401 -5.76 -2.56 1.05
CA ALA A 401 -4.63 -3.27 0.45
C ALA A 401 -3.25 -2.75 0.93
N ARG A 402 -3.22 -1.59 1.58
CA ARG A 402 -1.99 -0.94 2.05
C ARG A 402 -1.46 -1.61 3.32
N GLY A 403 -0.14 -1.76 3.41
CA GLY A 403 0.52 -2.38 4.56
C GLY A 403 0.32 -3.88 4.70
N LEU A 404 -0.58 -4.52 3.92
CA LEU A 404 -0.82 -5.95 3.99
C LEU A 404 0.19 -6.74 3.16
N ASP A 405 0.73 -7.78 3.78
CA ASP A 405 1.52 -8.78 3.09
C ASP A 405 0.60 -9.87 2.52
N PHE A 406 0.33 -9.76 1.24
CA PHE A 406 -0.43 -10.76 0.50
C PHE A 406 0.56 -11.78 -0.09
N PRO A 407 0.66 -12.98 0.46
CA PRO A 407 1.57 -13.97 -0.11
C PRO A 407 1.04 -14.47 -1.46
N ASN A 408 1.98 -14.67 -2.39
CA ASN A 408 1.73 -15.28 -3.69
C ASN A 408 0.71 -14.56 -4.57
N VAL A 409 0.56 -13.23 -4.43
CA VAL A 409 -0.23 -12.44 -5.39
C VAL A 409 0.56 -12.34 -6.68
N ARG A 410 0.07 -13.01 -7.71
CA ARG A 410 0.72 -13.07 -9.02
C ARG A 410 0.42 -11.84 -9.86
N CYS A 411 -0.81 -11.35 -9.84
CA CYS A 411 -1.22 -10.23 -10.66
C CYS A 411 -1.96 -9.16 -9.85
N ILE A 412 -1.66 -7.89 -10.13
CA ILE A 412 -2.39 -6.74 -9.62
C ILE A 412 -3.04 -6.01 -10.77
N ILE A 413 -4.35 -5.91 -10.75
CA ILE A 413 -5.13 -5.12 -11.70
C ILE A 413 -5.55 -3.83 -11.01
N GLN A 414 -5.06 -2.71 -11.49
CA GLN A 414 -5.48 -1.37 -11.08
C GLN A 414 -6.62 -0.93 -11.99
N TYR A 415 -7.84 -1.34 -11.65
CA TYR A 415 -9.03 -1.06 -12.46
C TYR A 415 -9.36 0.43 -12.49
N ASP A 416 -9.20 1.09 -11.36
CA ASP A 416 -9.20 2.56 -11.30
C ASP A 416 -7.75 3.04 -11.11
N PRO A 417 -7.31 4.03 -11.88
CA PRO A 417 -5.98 4.61 -11.72
C PRO A 417 -5.74 5.06 -10.28
N PRO A 418 -4.53 4.89 -9.75
CA PRO A 418 -4.16 5.52 -8.49
C PRO A 418 -4.15 7.05 -8.65
N GLY A 419 -4.08 7.76 -7.55
CA GLY A 419 -3.87 9.19 -7.58
C GLY A 419 -2.44 9.53 -8.02
N GLU A 420 -1.57 9.77 -7.07
CA GLU A 420 -0.17 10.13 -7.33
C GLU A 420 0.68 8.90 -7.70
N ALA A 421 1.82 9.14 -8.39
CA ALA A 421 2.73 8.06 -8.81
C ALA A 421 3.23 7.20 -7.63
N ILE A 422 3.37 7.79 -6.44
CA ILE A 422 3.71 7.08 -5.21
C ILE A 422 2.65 6.02 -4.84
N GLU A 423 1.36 6.31 -5.06
CA GLU A 423 0.29 5.33 -4.82
C GLU A 423 0.37 4.16 -5.82
N TYR A 424 0.80 4.43 -7.06
CA TYR A 424 1.09 3.38 -8.05
C TYR A 424 2.14 2.43 -7.52
N VAL A 425 3.26 2.94 -7.01
CA VAL A 425 4.36 2.14 -6.47
C VAL A 425 3.91 1.29 -5.27
N HIS A 426 3.14 1.86 -4.36
CA HIS A 426 2.59 1.12 -3.22
C HIS A 426 1.62 0.00 -3.64
N ARG A 427 0.83 0.21 -4.71
CA ARG A 427 -0.05 -0.81 -5.25
C ARG A 427 0.73 -1.96 -5.86
N VAL A 428 1.66 -1.67 -6.76
CA VAL A 428 2.44 -2.71 -7.44
C VAL A 428 3.36 -3.49 -6.49
N GLY A 429 3.80 -2.86 -5.40
CA GLY A 429 4.57 -3.52 -4.35
C GLY A 429 3.81 -4.58 -3.54
N ARG A 430 2.57 -4.92 -3.90
CA ARG A 430 1.83 -6.06 -3.34
C ARG A 430 2.13 -7.37 -4.07
N THR A 431 2.82 -7.33 -5.20
CA THR A 431 3.35 -8.48 -5.96
C THR A 431 4.86 -8.38 -6.14
N ALA A 432 5.49 -9.32 -6.80
CA ALA A 432 6.93 -9.37 -7.07
C ALA A 432 7.80 -9.25 -5.80
N ARG A 433 7.41 -9.93 -4.72
CA ARG A 433 8.11 -9.89 -3.42
C ARG A 433 9.15 -11.00 -3.33
N LEU A 434 10.25 -10.73 -2.63
CA LEU A 434 11.32 -11.70 -2.34
C LEU A 434 11.80 -12.48 -3.59
N GLY A 435 11.89 -11.79 -4.74
CA GLY A 435 12.36 -12.41 -5.98
C GLY A 435 11.31 -13.13 -6.81
N GLU A 436 10.08 -13.24 -6.33
CA GLU A 436 8.99 -13.81 -7.12
C GLU A 436 8.63 -12.89 -8.29
N ARG A 437 8.24 -13.49 -9.41
CA ARG A 437 7.74 -12.75 -10.56
C ARG A 437 6.33 -12.22 -10.27
N GLY A 438 6.07 -10.94 -10.61
CA GLY A 438 4.77 -10.30 -10.49
C GLY A 438 4.34 -9.61 -11.78
N ASP A 439 3.02 -9.46 -11.95
CA ASP A 439 2.43 -8.74 -13.08
C ASP A 439 1.54 -7.61 -12.56
N SER A 440 1.63 -6.43 -13.16
CA SER A 440 0.76 -5.29 -12.87
C SER A 440 0.09 -4.82 -14.14
N LEU A 441 -1.22 -4.63 -14.10
CA LEU A 441 -2.03 -4.17 -15.20
C LEU A 441 -2.83 -2.92 -14.81
N LEU A 442 -2.53 -1.79 -15.42
CA LEU A 442 -3.21 -0.51 -15.20
C LEU A 442 -4.27 -0.28 -16.28
N PHE A 443 -5.52 -0.06 -15.87
CA PHE A 443 -6.60 0.31 -16.77
C PHE A 443 -6.65 1.83 -16.91
N LEU A 444 -6.58 2.30 -18.17
CA LEU A 444 -6.70 3.71 -18.51
C LEU A 444 -7.79 3.91 -19.57
N GLN A 445 -8.54 5.00 -19.46
CA GLN A 445 -9.39 5.46 -20.54
C GLN A 445 -8.54 6.20 -21.59
N PRO A 446 -9.01 6.32 -22.84
CA PRO A 446 -8.30 7.09 -23.87
C PRO A 446 -7.97 8.53 -23.45
N THR A 447 -8.81 9.14 -22.61
CA THR A 447 -8.64 10.51 -22.08
C THR A 447 -7.65 10.61 -20.93
N GLU A 448 -7.15 9.49 -20.41
CA GLU A 448 -6.26 9.38 -19.24
C GLU A 448 -4.83 8.98 -19.62
N ILE A 449 -4.53 8.83 -20.92
CA ILE A 449 -3.27 8.31 -21.41
C ILE A 449 -2.04 9.18 -20.98
N ASP A 450 -2.28 10.48 -20.78
CA ASP A 450 -1.27 11.42 -20.28
C ASP A 450 -0.73 11.03 -18.90
N TYR A 451 -1.46 10.19 -18.15
CA TYR A 451 -0.99 9.65 -16.88
C TYR A 451 0.25 8.77 -17.03
N LEU A 452 0.44 8.13 -18.18
CA LEU A 452 1.68 7.38 -18.47
C LEU A 452 2.91 8.28 -18.52
N GLN A 453 2.75 9.54 -18.95
CA GLN A 453 3.86 10.49 -18.95
C GLN A 453 4.19 10.96 -17.53
N ASP A 454 3.17 11.16 -16.69
CA ASP A 454 3.37 11.45 -15.26
C ASP A 454 4.13 10.33 -14.56
N LEU A 455 3.75 9.07 -14.79
CA LEU A 455 4.46 7.90 -14.27
C LEU A 455 5.91 7.82 -14.78
N ARG A 456 6.16 8.09 -16.07
CA ARG A 456 7.52 8.11 -16.64
C ARG A 456 8.41 9.16 -16.00
N ASN A 457 7.87 10.33 -15.66
CA ASN A 457 8.61 11.39 -14.99
C ASN A 457 9.11 10.95 -13.59
N HIS A 458 8.50 9.89 -13.03
CA HIS A 458 8.86 9.26 -11.76
C HIS A 458 9.58 7.91 -11.93
N GLY A 459 10.18 7.65 -13.12
CA GLY A 459 10.94 6.43 -13.37
C GLY A 459 10.10 5.17 -13.63
N VAL A 460 8.78 5.30 -13.78
CA VAL A 460 7.87 4.15 -14.00
C VAL A 460 7.52 4.04 -15.48
N SER A 461 7.88 2.92 -16.12
CA SER A 461 7.57 2.66 -17.53
C SER A 461 6.66 1.43 -17.67
N LEU A 462 5.55 1.60 -18.41
CA LEU A 462 4.60 0.54 -18.68
C LEU A 462 4.58 0.21 -20.17
N THR A 463 4.38 -1.08 -20.49
CA THR A 463 4.16 -1.58 -21.85
C THR A 463 2.67 -1.78 -22.11
N GLU A 464 2.26 -1.70 -23.38
CA GLU A 464 0.86 -1.96 -23.73
C GLU A 464 0.54 -3.46 -23.59
N TYR A 465 -0.57 -3.76 -22.92
CA TYR A 465 -1.05 -5.14 -22.77
C TYR A 465 -1.67 -5.64 -24.07
N PRO A 466 -1.37 -6.86 -24.53
CA PRO A 466 -1.87 -7.36 -25.82
C PRO A 466 -3.36 -7.75 -25.75
N LEU A 467 -4.23 -6.79 -25.46
CA LEU A 467 -5.64 -6.99 -25.20
C LEU A 467 -6.36 -7.66 -26.37
N VAL A 468 -6.05 -7.28 -27.61
CA VAL A 468 -6.69 -7.85 -28.82
C VAL A 468 -6.46 -9.36 -28.88
N LYS A 469 -5.22 -9.84 -28.63
CA LYS A 469 -4.90 -11.28 -28.60
C LYS A 469 -5.68 -12.02 -27.52
N VAL A 470 -5.90 -11.36 -26.38
CA VAL A 470 -6.72 -11.91 -25.29
C VAL A 470 -8.17 -12.04 -25.70
N LEU A 471 -8.73 -11.01 -26.32
CA LEU A 471 -10.12 -11.02 -26.78
C LEU A 471 -10.37 -12.03 -27.91
N ASP A 472 -9.45 -12.12 -28.86
CA ASP A 472 -9.52 -13.09 -29.99
C ASP A 472 -9.43 -14.56 -29.52
N SER A 473 -8.97 -14.78 -28.29
CA SER A 473 -8.93 -16.12 -27.70
C SER A 473 -10.29 -16.65 -27.28
N PHE A 474 -11.30 -15.79 -27.16
CA PHE A 474 -12.66 -16.17 -26.82
C PHE A 474 -13.47 -16.49 -28.09
N PRO A 475 -14.43 -17.45 -28.03
CA PRO A 475 -15.22 -17.83 -29.20
C PRO A 475 -16.04 -16.64 -29.72
N ALA A 476 -15.97 -16.42 -31.02
CA ALA A 476 -16.82 -15.44 -31.69
C ALA A 476 -18.29 -15.88 -31.60
N ARG A 477 -19.12 -15.12 -30.90
CA ARG A 477 -20.56 -15.36 -30.81
C ARG A 477 -21.32 -14.31 -31.63
N GLY A 478 -21.98 -14.78 -32.65
CA GLY A 478 -22.78 -13.95 -33.54
C GLY A 478 -22.49 -14.19 -35.03
N ARG A 479 -23.45 -13.94 -35.91
CA ARG A 479 -23.52 -14.30 -37.34
C ARG A 479 -22.18 -14.34 -38.06
N LYS A 480 -21.99 -15.46 -38.82
CA LYS A 480 -20.99 -15.81 -39.83
C LYS A 480 -19.96 -14.73 -40.20
N HIS A 481 -18.67 -15.13 -40.02
CA HIS A 481 -17.49 -14.72 -40.78
C HIS A 481 -17.63 -13.49 -41.69
N PHE A 482 -17.45 -12.33 -41.13
CA PHE A 482 -16.75 -11.25 -41.81
C PHE A 482 -15.45 -11.01 -41.01
N VAL A 483 -14.33 -11.18 -41.68
CA VAL A 483 -13.03 -10.68 -41.20
C VAL A 483 -13.09 -9.17 -41.38
N GLU A 484 -13.92 -8.47 -40.58
CA GLU A 484 -13.87 -7.03 -40.50
C GLU A 484 -12.62 -6.64 -39.75
N LYS A 485 -11.78 -5.84 -40.39
CA LYS A 485 -10.68 -5.14 -39.75
C LYS A 485 -11.21 -4.47 -38.47
N PHE A 486 -10.64 -4.80 -37.37
CA PHE A 486 -10.94 -4.33 -36.04
C PHE A 486 -10.99 -2.78 -36.04
N VAL A 487 -12.17 -2.19 -36.04
CA VAL A 487 -12.32 -0.73 -36.13
C VAL A 487 -12.31 -0.09 -34.74
N SER A 488 -12.85 -0.77 -33.73
CA SER A 488 -12.80 -0.30 -32.32
C SER A 488 -13.05 -1.45 -31.33
N LEU A 489 -12.54 -1.30 -30.11
CA LEU A 489 -12.75 -2.27 -29.02
C LEU A 489 -14.24 -2.48 -28.70
N GLU A 490 -15.04 -1.45 -28.86
CA GLU A 490 -16.49 -1.47 -28.60
C GLU A 490 -17.26 -2.30 -29.63
N SER A 491 -16.72 -2.49 -30.84
CA SER A 491 -17.31 -3.31 -31.89
C SER A 491 -16.92 -4.80 -31.82
N HIS A 492 -16.04 -5.18 -30.93
CA HIS A 492 -15.62 -6.58 -30.77
C HIS A 492 -16.79 -7.47 -30.32
N SER A 493 -17.07 -8.55 -31.06
CA SER A 493 -18.24 -9.40 -30.85
C SER A 493 -18.34 -9.96 -29.43
N TRP A 494 -17.23 -10.39 -28.86
CA TRP A 494 -17.14 -10.88 -27.47
C TRP A 494 -17.47 -9.77 -26.45
N ILE A 495 -16.89 -8.59 -26.61
CA ILE A 495 -17.16 -7.44 -25.72
C ILE A 495 -18.63 -7.04 -25.77
N MET A 496 -19.21 -6.92 -26.96
CA MET A 496 -20.62 -6.60 -27.13
C MET A 496 -21.55 -7.65 -26.50
N PHE A 497 -21.22 -8.91 -26.72
CA PHE A 497 -21.97 -10.02 -26.14
C PHE A 497 -21.92 -9.97 -24.60
N LEU A 498 -20.73 -9.88 -24.03
CA LEU A 498 -20.52 -9.87 -22.57
C LEU A 498 -21.16 -8.66 -21.91
N GLN A 499 -21.04 -7.47 -22.52
CA GLN A 499 -21.68 -6.25 -22.03
C GLN A 499 -23.21 -6.41 -21.95
N ARG A 500 -23.85 -6.94 -23.00
CA ARG A 500 -25.30 -7.19 -23.02
C ARG A 500 -25.72 -8.22 -21.98
N ALA A 501 -24.97 -9.30 -21.82
CA ALA A 501 -25.26 -10.35 -20.84
C ALA A 501 -25.22 -9.79 -19.40
N VAL A 502 -24.19 -9.00 -19.07
CA VAL A 502 -24.05 -8.37 -17.74
C VAL A 502 -25.14 -7.32 -17.51
N GLU A 503 -25.47 -6.48 -18.52
CA GLU A 503 -26.56 -5.50 -18.44
C GLU A 503 -27.90 -6.18 -18.19
N SER A 504 -28.17 -7.32 -18.85
CA SER A 504 -29.39 -8.11 -18.64
C SER A 504 -29.45 -8.71 -17.24
N PHE A 505 -28.35 -9.25 -16.73
CA PHE A 505 -28.24 -9.78 -15.38
C PHE A 505 -28.54 -8.70 -14.32
N ILE A 506 -27.93 -7.52 -14.45
CA ILE A 506 -28.15 -6.42 -13.49
C ILE A 506 -29.58 -5.89 -13.57
N ALA A 507 -30.17 -5.83 -14.77
CA ALA A 507 -31.55 -5.38 -14.94
C ALA A 507 -32.59 -6.34 -14.33
N ALA A 508 -32.29 -7.66 -14.30
CA ALA A 508 -33.16 -8.67 -13.72
C ALA A 508 -33.13 -8.66 -12.18
N GLU A 509 -32.06 -8.14 -11.56
CA GLU A 509 -31.82 -8.19 -10.12
C GLU A 509 -31.91 -6.79 -9.47
N PRO A 510 -33.04 -6.42 -8.80
CA PRO A 510 -33.19 -5.08 -8.20
C PRO A 510 -32.12 -4.75 -7.15
N GLY A 511 -31.57 -5.75 -6.46
CA GLY A 511 -30.47 -5.61 -5.51
C GLY A 511 -29.19 -5.18 -6.21
N MET A 512 -28.84 -5.80 -7.33
CA MET A 512 -27.68 -5.48 -8.16
C MET A 512 -27.80 -4.09 -8.78
N MET A 513 -28.99 -3.72 -9.24
CA MET A 513 -29.24 -2.37 -9.77
C MET A 513 -28.93 -1.27 -8.74
N LYS A 514 -29.33 -1.46 -7.47
CA LYS A 514 -29.03 -0.51 -6.40
C LYS A 514 -27.53 -0.43 -6.09
N LEU A 515 -26.82 -1.57 -6.09
CA LEU A 515 -25.35 -1.59 -5.92
C LEU A 515 -24.64 -0.88 -7.07
N ALA A 516 -25.04 -1.13 -8.32
CA ALA A 516 -24.50 -0.46 -9.50
C ALA A 516 -24.70 1.06 -9.44
N GLN A 517 -25.87 1.54 -9.02
CA GLN A 517 -26.17 2.97 -8.86
C GLN A 517 -25.30 3.62 -7.76
N LYS A 518 -25.13 2.94 -6.61
CA LYS A 518 -24.25 3.42 -5.54
C LYS A 518 -22.80 3.49 -6.01
N ALA A 519 -22.30 2.43 -6.66
CA ALA A 519 -20.95 2.35 -7.19
C ALA A 519 -20.70 3.47 -8.22
N PHE A 520 -21.60 3.69 -9.15
CA PHE A 520 -21.52 4.79 -10.10
C PHE A 520 -21.41 6.16 -9.39
N CYS A 521 -22.28 6.43 -8.42
CA CYS A 521 -22.29 7.72 -7.71
C CYS A 521 -21.03 7.94 -6.88
N SER A 522 -20.51 6.90 -6.22
CA SER A 522 -19.30 6.98 -5.43
C SER A 522 -18.06 7.12 -6.32
N TRP A 523 -18.01 6.39 -7.43
CA TRP A 523 -16.93 6.49 -8.41
C TRP A 523 -16.82 7.89 -9.00
N VAL A 524 -17.92 8.49 -9.46
CA VAL A 524 -17.91 9.87 -9.99
C VAL A 524 -17.41 10.87 -8.95
N ARG A 525 -17.76 10.70 -7.67
CA ARG A 525 -17.24 11.54 -6.59
C ARG A 525 -15.74 11.36 -6.37
N ALA A 526 -15.25 10.13 -6.36
CA ALA A 526 -13.82 9.84 -6.23
C ALA A 526 -13.04 10.41 -7.42
N TYR A 527 -13.54 10.22 -8.64
CA TYR A 527 -12.91 10.75 -9.85
C TYR A 527 -12.78 12.28 -9.84
N THR A 528 -13.73 12.99 -9.23
CA THR A 528 -13.66 14.46 -9.08
C THR A 528 -12.75 14.93 -7.95
N ALA A 529 -12.28 14.04 -7.11
CA ALA A 529 -11.47 14.37 -5.93
C ALA A 529 -9.97 14.50 -6.21
N HIS A 530 -9.51 14.16 -7.42
CA HIS A 530 -8.11 14.33 -7.82
C HIS A 530 -7.64 15.79 -7.66
N ARG A 531 -6.40 15.98 -7.20
CA ARG A 531 -5.82 17.28 -6.88
C ARG A 531 -4.57 17.55 -7.73
N GLY A 532 -4.02 18.75 -7.63
CA GLY A 532 -2.76 19.13 -8.29
C GLY A 532 -2.79 18.94 -9.81
N GLU A 533 -1.68 18.47 -10.35
CA GLU A 533 -1.49 18.21 -11.79
C GLU A 533 -2.41 17.12 -12.31
N LEU A 534 -2.72 16.11 -11.50
CA LEU A 534 -3.64 15.02 -11.87
C LEU A 534 -5.05 15.51 -12.22
N LYS A 535 -5.47 16.64 -11.69
CA LYS A 535 -6.75 17.26 -12.05
C LYS A 535 -6.83 17.68 -13.53
N ARG A 536 -5.69 17.82 -14.21
CA ARG A 536 -5.62 18.12 -15.65
C ARG A 536 -5.86 16.85 -16.49
N ILE A 537 -5.46 15.69 -15.95
CA ILE A 537 -5.60 14.38 -16.59
C ILE A 537 -7.00 13.83 -16.30
N PHE A 538 -7.37 13.70 -15.03
CA PHE A 538 -8.65 13.13 -14.59
C PHE A 538 -9.75 14.17 -14.53
N VAL A 539 -10.24 14.57 -15.71
CA VAL A 539 -11.25 15.63 -15.88
C VAL A 539 -12.62 15.01 -16.09
N VAL A 540 -13.49 15.04 -15.09
CA VAL A 540 -14.85 14.50 -15.20
C VAL A 540 -15.68 15.12 -16.35
N LYS A 541 -15.40 16.36 -16.73
CA LYS A 541 -16.07 17.04 -17.85
C LYS A 541 -15.72 16.45 -19.22
N LYS A 542 -14.58 15.76 -19.33
CA LYS A 542 -14.18 15.03 -20.55
C LYS A 542 -14.87 13.66 -20.66
N LEU A 543 -15.54 13.19 -19.60
CA LEU A 543 -16.22 11.91 -19.57
C LEU A 543 -17.68 12.04 -19.99
N HIS A 544 -18.11 11.12 -20.84
CA HIS A 544 -19.54 10.96 -21.13
C HIS A 544 -20.19 10.11 -20.02
N LEU A 545 -20.98 10.73 -19.14
CA LEU A 545 -21.56 10.06 -17.97
C LEU A 545 -22.42 8.83 -18.31
N GLY A 546 -23.01 8.78 -19.50
CA GLY A 546 -23.69 7.59 -20.02
C GLY A 546 -22.74 6.42 -20.28
N HIS A 547 -21.52 6.67 -20.74
CA HIS A 547 -20.48 5.65 -20.89
C HIS A 547 -19.96 5.20 -19.51
N VAL A 548 -19.83 6.14 -18.57
CA VAL A 548 -19.52 5.78 -17.17
C VAL A 548 -20.63 4.91 -16.56
N ALA A 549 -21.91 5.19 -16.84
CA ALA A 549 -23.01 4.35 -16.39
C ALA A 549 -22.93 2.93 -16.96
N LYS A 550 -22.56 2.80 -18.25
CA LYS A 550 -22.33 1.49 -18.89
C LYS A 550 -21.18 0.70 -18.27
N SER A 551 -20.13 1.36 -17.72
CA SER A 551 -19.07 0.64 -16.97
C SER A 551 -19.55 0.03 -15.66
N PHE A 552 -20.75 0.36 -15.22
CA PHE A 552 -21.48 -0.29 -14.12
C PHE A 552 -22.70 -1.06 -14.63
N ALA A 553 -22.75 -1.36 -15.95
CA ALA A 553 -23.82 -2.03 -16.66
C ALA A 553 -25.23 -1.38 -16.45
N LEU A 554 -25.26 -0.06 -16.26
CA LEU A 554 -26.47 0.73 -16.17
C LEU A 554 -26.85 1.26 -17.55
N LYS A 555 -28.11 1.08 -17.98
CA LYS A 555 -28.63 1.59 -19.25
C LYS A 555 -28.77 3.11 -19.27
N GLN A 556 -28.97 3.72 -18.11
CA GLN A 556 -29.14 5.16 -17.94
C GLN A 556 -28.35 5.67 -16.74
N GLN A 557 -27.88 6.91 -16.83
CA GLN A 557 -27.20 7.53 -15.68
C GLN A 557 -28.20 7.78 -14.54
N PRO A 558 -27.85 7.49 -13.29
CA PRO A 558 -28.73 7.77 -12.15
C PRO A 558 -28.98 9.27 -11.99
N SER A 559 -30.25 9.67 -11.89
CA SER A 559 -30.70 11.08 -11.80
C SER A 559 -30.18 11.81 -10.53
N VAL A 560 -29.73 11.07 -9.54
CA VAL A 560 -29.19 11.60 -8.26
C VAL A 560 -27.88 12.37 -8.47
N VAL A 561 -27.07 12.00 -9.45
CA VAL A 561 -25.80 12.70 -9.75
C VAL A 561 -26.06 14.12 -10.26
N GLY A 562 -27.03 14.30 -11.12
CA GLY A 562 -27.41 15.63 -11.65
C GLY A 562 -27.90 16.61 -10.58
N LYS A 563 -28.57 16.10 -9.53
CA LYS A 563 -29.05 16.93 -8.41
C LYS A 563 -27.90 17.34 -7.46
N SER A 564 -26.91 16.47 -7.24
CA SER A 564 -25.75 16.76 -6.39
C SER A 564 -24.83 17.82 -7.03
N PHE A 565 -24.55 17.72 -8.32
CA PHE A 565 -23.73 18.71 -9.02
C PHE A 565 -24.42 20.09 -9.08
N LYS A 566 -25.71 20.15 -9.37
CA LYS A 566 -26.47 21.42 -9.33
C LYS A 566 -26.50 22.05 -7.94
N LYS A 567 -26.48 21.25 -6.88
CA LYS A 567 -26.46 21.76 -5.48
C LYS A 567 -25.08 22.33 -5.10
N GLN A 568 -23.98 21.74 -5.60
CA GLN A 568 -22.62 22.28 -5.40
C GLN A 568 -22.37 23.54 -6.22
N GLU A 569 -22.82 23.62 -7.46
CA GLU A 569 -22.75 24.85 -8.25
C GLU A 569 -23.55 26.01 -7.63
N LYS A 570 -24.76 25.73 -7.12
CA LYS A 570 -25.55 26.71 -6.37
C LYS A 570 -24.88 27.15 -5.06
N LYS A 571 -24.16 26.27 -4.33
CA LYS A 571 -23.39 26.65 -3.15
C LYS A 571 -22.18 27.52 -3.51
N ARG A 572 -21.44 27.23 -4.59
CA ARG A 572 -20.32 28.06 -5.06
C ARG A 572 -20.76 29.47 -5.52
N LYS A 573 -21.95 29.61 -6.11
CA LYS A 573 -22.52 30.91 -6.50
C LYS A 573 -23.10 31.73 -5.33
N ARG A 574 -23.30 31.13 -4.14
CA ARG A 574 -23.85 31.81 -2.95
C ARG A 574 -22.80 32.39 -1.99
N TYR A 575 -21.51 32.17 -2.24
CA TYR A 575 -20.43 32.86 -1.54
C TYR A 575 -19.68 33.76 -2.52
N PRO A 576 -20.07 35.05 -2.66
CA PRO A 576 -19.25 36.02 -3.37
C PRO A 576 -17.94 36.19 -2.61
N LYS A 577 -16.83 36.31 -3.35
CA LYS A 577 -15.52 36.70 -2.79
C LYS A 577 -15.72 38.00 -2.00
N GLN A 578 -15.41 37.99 -0.73
CA GLN A 578 -15.19 39.22 -0.01
C GLN A 578 -13.89 39.83 -0.52
N ASP A 579 -14.03 40.89 -1.30
CA ASP A 579 -12.92 41.75 -1.67
C ASP A 579 -12.34 42.38 -0.39
N VAL A 580 -11.10 42.03 -0.09
CA VAL A 580 -10.29 42.73 0.88
C VAL A 580 -9.79 44.01 0.16
N SER A 581 -10.57 45.07 0.21
CA SER A 581 -10.08 46.41 -0.13
C SER A 581 -10.19 47.34 1.08
N SER A 582 -9.03 47.67 1.58
CA SER A 582 -8.63 48.97 2.18
C SER A 582 -9.66 49.75 3.01
N SER A 583 -9.41 49.87 4.28
CA SER A 583 -9.63 51.15 4.98
C SER A 583 -8.46 51.48 5.91
N LYS A 584 -7.52 52.24 5.37
CA LYS A 584 -6.68 53.14 6.14
C LYS A 584 -7.50 54.44 6.42
N LYS A 585 -7.25 55.00 7.64
CA LYS A 585 -7.59 56.36 8.14
C LYS A 585 -8.98 56.46 8.80
N ARG A 586 -9.07 56.92 10.07
CA ARG A 586 -8.60 58.16 10.72
C ARG A 586 -8.92 58.15 12.22
N ASN A 587 -7.98 58.65 13.01
CA ASN A 587 -8.03 59.62 14.14
C ASN A 587 -9.18 59.56 15.16
N LEU A 588 -8.87 59.28 16.37
CA LEU A 588 -8.57 60.26 17.48
C LEU A 588 -8.18 59.47 18.70
#